data_abb49c0e77b91d711fafd9cfd3b062f7
#
_entry.id   abb49c0e77b91d711fafd9cfd3b062f7
#
_cell.length_a   1.000
_cell.length_b   1.000
_cell.length_c   1.000
_cell.angle_alpha   90.00
_cell.angle_beta   90.00
_cell.angle_gamma   90.00
#
_symmetry.space_group_name_H-M   'P 1'
#
loop_
_entity.id
_entity.type
_entity.pdbx_description
1 polymer ?
#
loop_
_entity_poly.entity_id
_entity_poly.type
_entity_poly.pdbx_seq_one_letter_code
_entity_poly.pdbx_strand_id
1 'polypeptide(L)' 'MDINPDEATQYLEGVDYPASKEDLASAAEDNGAPEELVERLRTLGRPSFAGPDEVVAELECSPPSG' A
#
# COMPACT_ATOMS: atom_id res chain seq x y z
N MET A 1 -16.25 -0.88 0.25
CA MET A 1 -15.58 -1.75 -0.71
C MET A 1 -14.29 -2.28 -0.10
N ASP A 2 -14.07 -3.57 -0.22
CA ASP A 2 -12.94 -4.20 0.45
C ASP A 2 -11.71 -4.18 -0.45
N ILE A 3 -10.59 -3.73 0.13
CA ILE A 3 -9.32 -3.77 -0.57
C ILE A 3 -8.64 -5.09 -0.19
N ASN A 4 -8.37 -5.88 -1.20
CA ASN A 4 -7.72 -7.16 -1.00
C ASN A 4 -6.21 -6.95 -0.83
N PRO A 5 -5.62 -7.37 0.31
CA PRO A 5 -4.18 -7.19 0.50
C PRO A 5 -3.34 -7.88 -0.58
N ASP A 6 -3.83 -8.98 -1.12
CA ASP A 6 -3.10 -9.67 -2.19
C ASP A 6 -3.03 -8.81 -3.43
N GLU A 7 -4.09 -8.09 -3.73
CA GLU A 7 -4.09 -7.18 -4.87
C GLU A 7 -3.14 -6.03 -4.63
N ALA A 8 -3.06 -5.57 -3.38
CA ALA A 8 -2.14 -4.48 -3.05
C ALA A 8 -0.71 -4.85 -3.41
N THR A 9 -0.30 -6.09 -3.11
CA THR A 9 1.07 -6.49 -3.43
C THR A 9 1.32 -6.52 -4.92
N GLN A 10 0.30 -6.84 -5.72
CA GLN A 10 0.46 -6.83 -7.18
C GLN A 10 0.74 -5.43 -7.70
N TYR A 11 0.09 -4.44 -7.11
CA TYR A 11 0.31 -3.05 -7.51
C TYR A 11 1.64 -2.49 -7.01
N LEU A 12 2.30 -3.21 -6.11
CA LEU A 12 3.57 -2.77 -5.56
C LEU A 12 4.76 -3.43 -6.23
N GLU A 13 4.55 -4.13 -7.33
CA GLU A 13 5.63 -4.76 -8.06
C GLU A 13 6.57 -3.70 -8.62
N GLY A 14 7.86 -3.98 -8.53
CA GLY A 14 8.85 -3.06 -9.03
C GLY A 14 9.25 -1.97 -8.07
N VAL A 15 8.66 -1.95 -6.89
CA VAL A 15 9.01 -0.96 -5.87
C VAL A 15 10.36 -1.32 -5.25
N ASP A 16 11.21 -0.33 -5.10
CA ASP A 16 12.50 -0.51 -4.44
C ASP A 16 12.32 -0.37 -2.93
N TYR A 17 12.62 -1.42 -2.21
CA TYR A 17 12.54 -1.38 -0.77
C TYR A 17 13.90 -1.11 -0.18
N PRO A 18 13.98 -0.46 0.99
CA PRO A 18 12.85 0.10 1.73
C PRO A 18 12.18 1.25 0.99
N ALA A 19 10.88 1.35 1.14
CA ALA A 19 10.09 2.37 0.46
C ALA A 19 9.21 3.11 1.46
N SER A 20 8.98 4.37 1.21
CA SER A 20 8.09 5.15 2.03
C SER A 20 6.65 4.95 1.59
N LYS A 21 5.70 5.36 2.44
CA LYS A 21 4.30 5.25 2.08
C LYS A 21 3.98 6.05 0.81
N GLU A 22 4.67 7.15 0.61
CA GLU A 22 4.47 7.95 -0.59
C GLU A 22 5.00 7.24 -1.83
N ASP A 23 6.14 6.58 -1.69
CA ASP A 23 6.68 5.78 -2.78
C ASP A 23 5.73 4.66 -3.15
N LEU A 24 5.16 4.01 -2.14
CA LEU A 24 4.22 2.93 -2.37
C LEU A 24 2.97 3.44 -3.09
N ALA A 25 2.45 4.56 -2.64
CA ALA A 25 1.27 5.13 -3.27
C ALA A 25 1.54 5.51 -4.72
N SER A 26 2.70 6.09 -4.96
CA SER A 26 3.08 6.50 -6.31
C SER A 26 3.23 5.29 -7.23
N ALA A 27 3.88 4.25 -6.73
CA ALA A 27 4.07 3.03 -7.52
C ALA A 27 2.73 2.36 -7.82
N ALA A 28 1.85 2.32 -6.82
CA ALA A 28 0.53 1.73 -7.01
C ALA A 28 -0.25 2.50 -8.07
N GLU A 29 -0.18 3.81 -8.01
CA GLU A 29 -0.86 4.64 -9.00
C GLU A 29 -0.34 4.37 -10.40
N ASP A 30 0.97 4.26 -10.54
CA ASP A 30 1.59 3.94 -11.82
C ASP A 30 1.15 2.58 -12.35
N ASN A 31 0.90 1.64 -11.45
CA ASN A 31 0.48 0.30 -11.81
C ASN A 31 -1.02 0.20 -12.03
N GLY A 32 -1.73 1.30 -11.93
CA GLY A 32 -3.16 1.31 -12.20
C GLY A 32 -4.03 0.94 -11.02
N ALA A 33 -3.53 1.11 -9.82
CA ALA A 33 -4.32 0.79 -8.64
C ALA A 33 -5.50 1.73 -8.48
N PRO A 34 -6.59 1.24 -7.86
CA PRO A 34 -7.72 2.12 -7.61
C PRO A 34 -7.36 3.22 -6.63
N GLU A 35 -8.05 4.34 -6.77
CA GLU A 35 -7.77 5.50 -5.94
C GLU A 35 -7.89 5.18 -4.46
N GLU A 36 -8.83 4.33 -4.10
CA GLU A 36 -9.00 3.93 -2.71
C GLU A 36 -7.74 3.32 -2.14
N LEU A 37 -7.10 2.46 -2.92
CA LEU A 37 -5.87 1.82 -2.46
C LEU A 37 -4.75 2.83 -2.36
N VAL A 38 -4.63 3.72 -3.33
CA VAL A 38 -3.60 4.74 -3.31
C VAL A 38 -3.74 5.61 -2.06
N GLU A 39 -4.95 6.02 -1.74
CA GLU A 39 -5.19 6.83 -0.55
C GLU A 39 -4.86 6.06 0.73
N ARG A 40 -5.20 4.78 0.75
CA ARG A 40 -4.86 3.95 1.90
C ARG A 40 -3.37 3.90 2.12
N LEU A 41 -2.63 3.75 1.04
CA LEU A 41 -1.17 3.71 1.13
C LEU A 41 -0.61 5.01 1.67
N ARG A 42 -1.19 6.12 1.26
CA ARG A 42 -0.73 7.43 1.73
C ARG A 42 -1.02 7.66 3.20
N THR A 43 -2.05 7.00 3.73
CA THR A 43 -2.46 7.21 5.11
C THR A 43 -2.00 6.11 6.04
N LEU A 44 -1.09 5.25 5.58
CA LEU A 44 -0.53 4.22 6.44
C LEU A 44 0.19 4.85 7.62
N GLY A 45 0.13 4.18 8.77
CA GLY A 45 0.69 4.73 9.99
C GLY A 45 2.20 4.70 10.05
N ARG A 46 2.85 3.95 9.16
CA ARG A 46 4.31 3.81 9.17
C ARG A 46 4.92 4.63 8.05
N PRO A 47 6.02 5.32 8.34
CA PRO A 47 6.65 6.17 7.33
C PRO A 47 7.44 5.39 6.28
N SER A 48 7.87 4.17 6.60
CA SER A 48 8.63 3.38 5.63
C SER A 48 8.39 1.91 5.86
N PHE A 49 8.66 1.13 4.82
CA PHE A 49 8.41 -0.31 4.83
C PHE A 49 9.61 -1.02 4.23
N ALA A 50 10.00 -2.12 4.86
CA ALA A 50 11.16 -2.89 4.41
C ALA A 50 10.80 -3.87 3.30
N GLY A 51 9.52 -4.13 3.10
CA GLY A 51 9.08 -5.05 2.07
C GLY A 51 7.57 -5.07 1.95
N PRO A 52 7.05 -5.74 0.91
CA PRO A 52 5.61 -5.77 0.69
C PRO A 52 4.84 -6.46 1.82
N ASP A 53 5.48 -7.39 2.51
CA ASP A 53 4.84 -8.07 3.64
C ASP A 53 4.43 -7.07 4.72
N GLU A 54 5.28 -6.09 4.97
CA GLU A 54 4.97 -5.09 5.98
C GLU A 54 3.82 -4.21 5.55
N VAL A 55 3.74 -3.92 4.26
CA VAL A 55 2.64 -3.14 3.73
C VAL A 55 1.33 -3.88 3.91
N VAL A 56 1.31 -5.16 3.56
CA VAL A 56 0.12 -5.98 3.69
C VAL A 56 -0.30 -6.08 5.15
N ALA A 57 0.65 -6.29 6.04
CA ALA A 57 0.35 -6.38 7.46
C ALA A 57 -0.30 -5.10 7.97
N GLU A 58 0.21 -3.97 7.52
CA GLU A 58 -0.35 -2.69 7.94
C GLU A 58 -1.76 -2.49 7.39
N LEU A 59 -1.97 -2.88 6.14
CA LEU A 59 -3.29 -2.78 5.54
C LEU A 59 -4.31 -3.66 6.26
N GLU A 60 -3.88 -4.84 6.68
CA GLU A 60 -4.78 -5.75 7.39
C GLU A 60 -5.04 -5.28 8.82
N CYS A 61 -4.06 -4.69 9.45
CA CYS A 61 -4.18 -4.22 10.81
C CYS A 61 -4.95 -2.91 10.91
N SER A 62 -4.94 -2.12 9.86
CA SER A 62 -5.66 -0.84 9.87
C SER A 62 -7.12 -1.09 9.60
N PRO A 63 -7.99 -0.85 10.58
CA PRO A 63 -9.41 -1.00 10.31
C PRO A 63 -9.85 0.05 9.30
N PRO A 64 -10.81 -0.28 8.45
CA PRO A 64 -11.37 0.72 7.58
C PRO A 64 -11.94 1.84 8.44
N SER A 65 -11.57 3.06 8.14
CA SER A 65 -12.09 4.18 8.90
C SER A 65 -13.58 4.23 8.69
N GLY A 66 -14.25 3.86 9.69
CA GLY A 66 -15.71 3.83 9.64
C GLY A 66 -16.28 5.16 9.96
#